data_a7d7a4199e74093ec553b0055b29f5f9
#
_entry.id   a7d7a4199e74093ec553b0055b29f5f9
#
_cell.length_a   1.000
_cell.length_b   1.000
_cell.length_c   1.000
_cell.angle_alpha   90.00
_cell.angle_beta   90.00
_cell.angle_gamma   90.00
#
_symmetry.space_group_name_H-M   'P 1'
#
loop_
_entity.id
_entity.type
_entity.pdbx_description
1 polymer ?
#
loop_
_entity_poly.entity_id
_entity_poly.type
_entity_poly.pdbx_seq_one_letter_code
_entity_poly.pdbx_strand_id
1 'polypeptide(L)'
;MEKKIKVAAVGDNCVDAYDQTGEAFPGGNPVNVAVYTVRLGGEASYTGVVGDDAYGKLMKDSIAKKGVDVSHLKVMPGSTAVTHVEIIDGERILGDYEEGVMADFKLSEEDIEFLGSHDLVVSGIWGMIENDLEKIKACGTRIAFDFATKYESPVIDIAIPFVDYAFFAYDGEDEEWMRNFMEEMQKKGAKTVIVTRGTKGSIAYDGTSYTEFGIIPCDVVDTMGAGDSFIAGFLYGILQGKSLQESMEQGAKNSSVTLGYSGAWEDRCVMCSHFYKCEVIRKKT
;
A
#
# COMPACT_ATOMS: atom_id res chain seq x y z
N MET A 1 -12.41 3.12 -27.02
CA MET A 1 -11.76 2.35 -25.95
C MET A 1 -11.85 3.19 -24.69
N GLU A 2 -12.39 2.68 -23.61
CA GLU A 2 -12.33 3.38 -22.32
C GLU A 2 -10.86 3.58 -21.94
N LYS A 3 -10.54 4.79 -21.43
CA LYS A 3 -9.21 5.09 -20.93
C LYS A 3 -8.95 4.19 -19.72
N LYS A 4 -7.91 3.36 -19.78
CA LYS A 4 -7.50 2.56 -18.62
C LYS A 4 -6.97 3.47 -17.52
N ILE A 5 -7.36 3.18 -16.30
CA ILE A 5 -6.88 3.84 -15.09
C ILE A 5 -5.42 3.42 -14.85
N LYS A 6 -4.54 4.41 -14.63
CA LYS A 6 -3.12 4.19 -14.37
C LYS A 6 -2.73 4.71 -13.00
N VAL A 7 -2.24 3.82 -12.14
CA VAL A 7 -1.77 4.16 -10.79
C VAL A 7 -0.27 3.87 -10.69
N ALA A 8 0.51 4.85 -10.28
CA ALA A 8 1.91 4.64 -9.90
C ALA A 8 2.01 4.47 -8.39
N ALA A 9 2.57 3.35 -7.95
CA ALA A 9 2.93 3.12 -6.56
C ALA A 9 4.43 3.39 -6.37
N VAL A 10 4.80 4.05 -5.27
CA VAL A 10 6.19 4.45 -5.03
C VAL A 10 6.56 4.40 -3.56
N GLY A 11 7.77 3.97 -3.28
CA GLY A 11 8.35 3.99 -1.94
C GLY A 11 8.67 2.61 -1.39
N ASP A 12 8.23 2.33 -0.17
CA ASP A 12 8.61 1.13 0.56
C ASP A 12 8.16 -0.18 -0.09
N ASN A 13 8.99 -1.16 0.08
CA ASN A 13 8.69 -2.56 -0.08
C ASN A 13 9.35 -3.33 1.07
N CYS A 14 8.80 -4.48 1.40
CA CYS A 14 9.33 -5.32 2.46
C CYS A 14 9.01 -6.78 2.17
N VAL A 15 9.93 -7.68 2.50
CA VAL A 15 9.66 -9.11 2.51
C VAL A 15 9.39 -9.53 3.95
N ASP A 16 8.22 -10.07 4.23
CA ASP A 16 7.90 -10.70 5.51
C ASP A 16 8.48 -12.11 5.52
N ALA A 17 9.59 -12.29 6.25
CA ALA A 17 10.31 -13.55 6.33
C ALA A 17 9.94 -14.31 7.61
N TYR A 18 9.45 -15.53 7.46
CA TYR A 18 9.12 -16.45 8.54
C TYR A 18 10.28 -17.40 8.77
N ASP A 19 11.22 -17.03 9.60
CA ASP A 19 12.46 -17.79 9.83
C ASP A 19 12.20 -19.22 10.31
N GLN A 20 11.09 -19.44 11.02
CA GLN A 20 10.70 -20.76 11.54
C GLN A 20 10.25 -21.73 10.44
N THR A 21 9.63 -21.25 9.37
CA THR A 21 9.08 -22.07 8.28
C THR A 21 9.86 -21.95 6.97
N GLY A 22 10.71 -20.93 6.84
CA GLY A 22 11.41 -20.58 5.61
C GLY A 22 10.46 -19.99 4.53
N GLU A 23 9.24 -19.62 4.90
CA GLU A 23 8.32 -18.92 4.01
C GLU A 23 8.69 -17.43 3.95
N ALA A 24 8.47 -16.81 2.80
CA ALA A 24 8.70 -15.40 2.59
C ALA A 24 7.58 -14.80 1.73
N PHE A 25 7.05 -13.65 2.15
CA PHE A 25 5.93 -13.00 1.50
C PHE A 25 6.34 -11.59 1.07
N PRO A 26 6.36 -11.30 -0.24
CA PRO A 26 6.54 -9.94 -0.72
C PRO A 26 5.37 -9.06 -0.31
N GLY A 27 5.67 -7.84 0.12
CA GLY A 27 4.70 -6.85 0.58
C GLY A 27 5.26 -5.43 0.54
N GLY A 28 4.68 -4.59 1.35
CA GLY A 28 4.87 -3.15 1.40
C GLY A 28 3.59 -2.44 0.95
N ASN A 29 3.23 -1.34 1.65
CA ASN A 29 1.97 -0.64 1.40
C ASN A 29 1.77 -0.25 -0.08
N PRO A 30 2.68 0.51 -0.75
CA PRO A 30 2.47 0.90 -2.14
C PRO A 30 2.50 -0.30 -3.09
N VAL A 31 3.34 -1.30 -2.82
CA VAL A 31 3.40 -2.53 -3.62
C VAL A 31 2.06 -3.26 -3.60
N ASN A 32 1.47 -3.41 -2.43
CA ASN A 32 0.16 -4.04 -2.26
C ASN A 32 -0.93 -3.28 -3.02
N VAL A 33 -0.95 -1.94 -2.91
CA VAL A 33 -1.90 -1.10 -3.64
C VAL A 33 -1.76 -1.27 -5.17
N ALA A 34 -0.52 -1.36 -5.69
CA ALA A 34 -0.29 -1.62 -7.11
C ALA A 34 -0.86 -2.97 -7.56
N VAL A 35 -0.57 -4.03 -6.82
CA VAL A 35 -1.07 -5.39 -7.12
C VAL A 35 -2.60 -5.43 -7.09
N TYR A 36 -3.22 -4.80 -6.10
CA TYR A 36 -4.68 -4.75 -6.00
C TYR A 36 -5.33 -3.86 -7.08
N THR A 37 -4.64 -2.81 -7.54
CA THR A 37 -5.09 -2.01 -8.68
C THR A 37 -5.17 -2.86 -9.95
N VAL A 38 -4.15 -3.70 -10.21
CA VAL A 38 -4.18 -4.65 -11.34
C VAL A 38 -5.30 -5.67 -11.19
N ARG A 39 -5.51 -6.20 -9.97
CA ARG A 39 -6.63 -7.12 -9.67
C ARG A 39 -8.00 -6.52 -10.02
N LEU A 40 -8.15 -5.21 -9.86
CA LEU A 40 -9.38 -4.47 -10.18
C LEU A 40 -9.53 -4.14 -11.67
N GLY A 41 -8.51 -4.46 -12.50
CA GLY A 41 -8.52 -4.23 -13.95
C GLY A 41 -7.83 -2.93 -14.39
N GLY A 42 -7.18 -2.21 -13.48
CA GLY A 42 -6.33 -1.05 -13.78
C GLY A 42 -4.96 -1.46 -14.31
N GLU A 43 -4.18 -0.47 -14.74
CA GLU A 43 -2.74 -0.57 -14.95
C GLU A 43 -2.02 0.01 -13.74
N ALA A 44 -0.98 -0.66 -13.26
CA ALA A 44 -0.16 -0.16 -12.17
C ALA A 44 1.32 -0.30 -12.46
N SER A 45 2.11 0.64 -11.95
CA SER A 45 3.56 0.58 -11.92
C SER A 45 4.06 0.66 -10.49
N TYR A 46 5.26 0.15 -10.25
CA TYR A 46 5.94 0.29 -8.97
C TYR A 46 7.34 0.87 -9.16
N THR A 47 7.61 1.97 -8.44
CA THR A 47 8.90 2.65 -8.38
C THR A 47 9.48 2.49 -6.97
N GLY A 48 10.66 1.89 -6.88
CA GLY A 48 11.30 1.60 -5.59
C GLY A 48 12.69 1.00 -5.78
N VAL A 49 13.22 0.39 -4.73
CA VAL A 49 14.53 -0.25 -4.74
C VAL A 49 14.50 -1.59 -4.01
N VAL A 50 15.24 -2.56 -4.54
CA VAL A 50 15.50 -3.86 -3.90
C VAL A 50 16.98 -4.17 -3.95
N GLY A 51 17.45 -5.02 -3.06
CA GLY A 51 18.82 -5.54 -3.08
C GLY A 51 19.09 -6.49 -4.24
N ASP A 52 20.38 -6.75 -4.51
CA ASP A 52 20.84 -7.76 -5.45
C ASP A 52 20.88 -9.18 -4.85
N ASP A 53 20.02 -9.42 -3.87
CA ASP A 53 19.86 -10.64 -3.12
C ASP A 53 18.65 -11.49 -3.57
N ALA A 54 18.45 -12.63 -2.89
CA ALA A 54 17.35 -13.54 -3.19
C ALA A 54 15.97 -12.91 -2.94
N TYR A 55 15.84 -12.06 -1.93
CA TYR A 55 14.60 -11.37 -1.60
C TYR A 55 14.29 -10.26 -2.62
N GLY A 56 15.30 -9.56 -3.14
CA GLY A 56 15.11 -8.59 -4.21
C GLY A 56 14.62 -9.23 -5.50
N LYS A 57 15.21 -10.39 -5.85
CA LYS A 57 14.71 -11.19 -6.97
C LYS A 57 13.28 -11.67 -6.74
N LEU A 58 12.96 -12.19 -5.55
CA LEU A 58 11.62 -12.62 -5.17
C LEU A 58 10.62 -11.47 -5.31
N MET A 59 10.91 -10.30 -4.74
CA MET A 59 10.06 -9.11 -4.79
C MET A 59 9.78 -8.71 -6.24
N LYS A 60 10.82 -8.50 -7.03
CA LYS A 60 10.69 -8.07 -8.43
C LYS A 60 9.88 -9.05 -9.27
N ASP A 61 10.22 -10.36 -9.20
CA ASP A 61 9.54 -11.39 -9.98
C ASP A 61 8.07 -11.54 -9.58
N SER A 62 7.77 -11.44 -8.27
CA SER A 62 6.41 -11.56 -7.75
C SER A 62 5.52 -10.38 -8.18
N ILE A 63 6.03 -9.16 -8.08
CA ILE A 63 5.32 -7.94 -8.52
C ILE A 63 5.04 -8.01 -10.02
N ALA A 64 6.06 -8.31 -10.84
CA ALA A 64 5.93 -8.43 -12.28
C ALA A 64 4.94 -9.54 -12.68
N LYS A 65 4.94 -10.67 -11.97
CA LYS A 65 3.99 -11.78 -12.19
C LYS A 65 2.54 -11.37 -11.94
N LYS A 66 2.30 -10.43 -11.04
CA LYS A 66 0.96 -9.85 -10.79
C LYS A 66 0.53 -8.83 -11.86
N GLY A 67 1.40 -8.54 -12.84
CA GLY A 67 1.10 -7.64 -13.96
C GLY A 67 1.37 -6.17 -13.68
N VAL A 68 2.09 -5.86 -12.60
CA VAL A 68 2.57 -4.52 -12.29
C VAL A 68 3.83 -4.23 -13.10
N ASP A 69 3.92 -3.04 -13.69
CA ASP A 69 5.12 -2.56 -14.38
C ASP A 69 6.23 -2.27 -13.35
N VAL A 70 7.35 -2.97 -13.49
CA VAL A 70 8.54 -2.86 -12.63
C VAL A 70 9.73 -2.19 -13.33
N SER A 71 9.47 -1.43 -14.40
CA SER A 71 10.54 -0.78 -15.17
C SER A 71 11.33 0.25 -14.35
N HIS A 72 10.71 0.84 -13.32
CA HIS A 72 11.32 1.77 -12.38
C HIS A 72 11.67 1.13 -11.02
N LEU A 73 11.66 -0.20 -10.91
CA LEU A 73 12.16 -0.91 -9.74
C LEU A 73 13.65 -1.16 -9.91
N LYS A 74 14.46 -0.41 -9.17
CA LYS A 74 15.92 -0.47 -9.20
C LYS A 74 16.44 -1.66 -8.38
N VAL A 75 17.51 -2.29 -8.86
CA VAL A 75 18.26 -3.30 -8.09
C VAL A 75 19.58 -2.67 -7.69
N MET A 76 19.86 -2.59 -6.39
CA MET A 76 21.08 -1.99 -5.83
C MET A 76 21.91 -3.05 -5.12
N PRO A 77 23.26 -2.91 -5.09
CA PRO A 77 24.11 -3.79 -4.29
C PRO A 77 23.74 -3.69 -2.80
N GLY A 78 23.41 -4.83 -2.18
CA GLY A 78 23.02 -4.89 -0.77
C GLY A 78 21.79 -5.75 -0.52
N SER A 79 21.28 -5.73 0.72
CA SER A 79 20.12 -6.50 1.14
C SER A 79 18.81 -5.77 0.81
N THR A 80 17.78 -6.55 0.46
CA THR A 80 16.39 -6.07 0.37
C THR A 80 15.83 -5.85 1.77
N ALA A 81 14.88 -4.94 1.91
CA ALA A 81 14.19 -4.71 3.17
C ALA A 81 13.41 -5.96 3.61
N VAL A 82 13.55 -6.34 4.87
CA VAL A 82 12.94 -7.55 5.46
C VAL A 82 12.33 -7.22 6.82
N THR A 83 11.14 -7.74 7.07
CA THR A 83 10.57 -7.87 8.41
C THR A 83 10.63 -9.34 8.82
N HIS A 84 11.31 -9.63 9.92
CA HIS A 84 11.31 -10.95 10.51
C HIS A 84 9.99 -11.18 11.24
N VAL A 85 9.32 -12.29 10.92
CA VAL A 85 8.00 -12.61 11.49
C VAL A 85 8.08 -13.90 12.25
N GLU A 86 7.61 -13.88 13.48
CA GLU A 86 7.44 -15.06 14.31
C GLU A 86 5.95 -15.42 14.46
N ILE A 87 5.67 -16.71 14.58
CA ILE A 87 4.35 -17.20 14.96
C ILE A 87 4.43 -17.70 16.39
N ILE A 88 3.76 -17.00 17.32
CA ILE A 88 3.67 -17.37 18.73
C ILE A 88 2.19 -17.61 19.06
N ASP A 89 1.86 -18.81 19.53
CA ASP A 89 0.48 -19.23 19.87
C ASP A 89 -0.54 -19.03 18.72
N GLY A 90 -0.06 -19.12 17.47
CA GLY A 90 -0.88 -18.92 16.27
C GLY A 90 -1.05 -17.45 15.84
N GLU A 91 -0.50 -16.52 16.59
CA GLU A 91 -0.49 -15.10 16.26
C GLU A 91 0.84 -14.68 15.64
N ARG A 92 0.77 -13.75 14.69
CA ARG A 92 1.93 -13.14 14.04
C ARG A 92 2.50 -12.04 14.91
N ILE A 93 3.78 -12.14 15.21
CA ILE A 93 4.54 -11.12 15.89
C ILE A 93 5.57 -10.58 14.90
N LEU A 94 5.45 -9.28 14.59
CA LEU A 94 6.46 -8.58 13.81
C LEU A 94 7.68 -8.35 14.71
N GLY A 95 8.80 -8.92 14.31
CA GLY A 95 10.08 -8.77 14.96
C GLY A 95 10.93 -7.65 14.37
N ASP A 96 12.21 -7.91 14.21
CA ASP A 96 13.16 -6.91 13.71
C ASP A 96 12.88 -6.57 12.24
N TYR A 97 13.01 -5.26 11.93
CA TYR A 97 12.95 -4.74 10.58
C TYR A 97 14.35 -4.33 10.12
N GLU A 98 14.77 -4.90 9.02
CA GLU A 98 16.02 -4.55 8.34
C GLU A 98 15.69 -3.72 7.10
N GLU A 99 16.13 -2.49 7.06
CA GLU A 99 15.81 -1.53 6.01
C GLU A 99 16.55 -1.80 4.69
N GLY A 100 17.75 -2.38 4.78
CA GLY A 100 18.56 -2.72 3.61
C GLY A 100 18.79 -1.50 2.70
N VAL A 101 18.77 -1.73 1.38
CA VAL A 101 18.97 -0.67 0.39
C VAL A 101 17.86 0.37 0.35
N MET A 102 16.72 0.14 1.01
CA MET A 102 15.67 1.16 1.15
C MET A 102 16.16 2.41 1.88
N ALA A 103 17.12 2.29 2.81
CA ALA A 103 17.72 3.42 3.51
C ALA A 103 18.34 4.48 2.57
N ASP A 104 18.77 4.06 1.38
CA ASP A 104 19.39 4.91 0.37
C ASP A 104 18.44 5.30 -0.77
N PHE A 105 17.16 4.92 -0.68
CA PHE A 105 16.18 5.18 -1.73
C PHE A 105 15.99 6.67 -1.98
N LYS A 106 16.09 7.06 -3.24
CA LYS A 106 15.87 8.43 -3.72
C LYS A 106 15.29 8.40 -5.13
N LEU A 107 14.33 9.29 -5.36
CA LEU A 107 13.77 9.50 -6.69
C LEU A 107 14.72 10.32 -7.56
N SER A 108 14.91 9.89 -8.80
CA SER A 108 15.52 10.70 -9.85
C SER A 108 14.47 11.61 -10.51
N GLU A 109 14.90 12.60 -11.28
CA GLU A 109 13.99 13.43 -12.07
C GLU A 109 13.20 12.57 -13.08
N GLU A 110 13.82 11.54 -13.66
CA GLU A 110 13.15 10.57 -14.55
C GLU A 110 12.04 9.78 -13.82
N ASP A 111 12.30 9.36 -12.56
CA ASP A 111 11.27 8.72 -11.75
C ASP A 111 10.09 9.66 -11.49
N ILE A 112 10.36 10.94 -11.19
CA ILE A 112 9.33 11.96 -10.95
C ILE A 112 8.47 12.20 -12.19
N GLU A 113 9.10 12.34 -13.37
CA GLU A 113 8.39 12.48 -14.65
C GLU A 113 7.54 11.22 -14.95
N PHE A 114 8.10 10.05 -14.72
CA PHE A 114 7.37 8.78 -14.88
C PHE A 114 6.14 8.71 -13.97
N LEU A 115 6.30 8.99 -12.67
CA LEU A 115 5.21 9.03 -11.70
C LEU A 115 4.13 10.03 -12.12
N GLY A 116 4.53 11.23 -12.56
CA GLY A 116 3.65 12.29 -13.03
C GLY A 116 2.84 11.94 -14.29
N SER A 117 3.23 10.92 -15.04
CA SER A 117 2.52 10.43 -16.23
C SER A 117 1.27 9.59 -15.93
N HIS A 118 1.03 9.26 -14.65
CA HIS A 118 -0.09 8.44 -14.21
C HIS A 118 -1.28 9.29 -13.76
N ASP A 119 -2.46 8.68 -13.66
CA ASP A 119 -3.68 9.35 -13.20
C ASP A 119 -3.62 9.63 -11.68
N LEU A 120 -2.84 8.84 -10.94
CA LEU A 120 -2.65 8.96 -9.50
C LEU A 120 -1.32 8.30 -9.09
N VAL A 121 -0.65 8.92 -8.12
CA VAL A 121 0.52 8.37 -7.41
C VAL A 121 0.08 7.99 -5.99
N VAL A 122 0.46 6.79 -5.54
CA VAL A 122 0.23 6.33 -4.17
C VAL A 122 1.55 6.01 -3.47
N SER A 123 1.68 6.46 -2.23
CA SER A 123 2.79 6.16 -1.33
C SER A 123 2.30 6.07 0.11
N GLY A 124 3.20 5.80 1.02
CA GLY A 124 2.92 5.75 2.45
C GLY A 124 4.04 6.33 3.30
N ILE A 125 3.82 6.36 4.61
CA ILE A 125 4.69 7.02 5.57
C ILE A 125 6.10 6.43 5.65
N TRP A 126 6.27 5.20 5.19
CA TRP A 126 7.58 4.53 5.11
C TRP A 126 8.24 4.65 3.72
N GLY A 127 7.57 5.36 2.80
CA GLY A 127 7.99 5.46 1.39
C GLY A 127 9.20 6.36 1.14
N MET A 128 9.60 7.19 2.12
CA MET A 128 10.77 8.09 2.08
C MET A 128 10.74 9.10 0.93
N ILE A 129 9.55 9.48 0.46
CA ILE A 129 9.36 10.40 -0.69
C ILE A 129 8.61 11.69 -0.32
N GLU A 130 8.37 11.93 0.96
CA GLU A 130 7.60 13.09 1.43
C GLU A 130 8.15 14.42 0.94
N ASN A 131 9.47 14.51 0.76
CA ASN A 131 10.16 15.71 0.27
C ASN A 131 10.07 15.90 -1.27
N ASP A 132 9.64 14.87 -2.00
CA ASP A 132 9.47 14.93 -3.46
C ASP A 132 8.00 15.10 -3.89
N LEU A 133 7.06 15.06 -2.95
CA LEU A 133 5.62 15.17 -3.24
C LEU A 133 5.25 16.48 -3.93
N GLU A 134 5.92 17.60 -3.60
CA GLU A 134 5.73 18.87 -4.27
C GLU A 134 6.04 18.78 -5.77
N LYS A 135 7.17 18.16 -6.12
CA LYS A 135 7.59 17.98 -7.52
C LYS A 135 6.63 17.04 -8.26
N ILE A 136 6.24 15.94 -7.64
CA ILE A 136 5.26 15.00 -8.20
C ILE A 136 3.93 15.71 -8.43
N LYS A 137 3.49 16.52 -7.47
CA LYS A 137 2.26 17.32 -7.57
C LYS A 137 2.30 18.35 -8.70
N ALA A 138 3.46 18.95 -8.92
CA ALA A 138 3.68 19.92 -10.00
C ALA A 138 3.51 19.30 -11.41
N CYS A 139 3.65 17.98 -11.56
CA CYS A 139 3.35 17.24 -12.79
C CYS A 139 1.83 17.19 -13.10
N GLY A 140 0.96 17.59 -12.16
CA GLY A 140 -0.50 17.61 -12.34
C GLY A 140 -1.21 16.32 -11.97
N THR A 141 -0.50 15.30 -11.49
CA THR A 141 -1.08 14.05 -11.02
C THR A 141 -1.74 14.19 -9.63
N ARG A 142 -2.64 13.28 -9.30
CA ARG A 142 -3.22 13.18 -7.94
C ARG A 142 -2.28 12.39 -7.06
N ILE A 143 -2.31 12.69 -5.75
CA ILE A 143 -1.49 11.99 -4.77
C ILE A 143 -2.38 11.41 -3.68
N ALA A 144 -2.23 10.11 -3.44
CA ALA A 144 -2.75 9.41 -2.27
C ALA A 144 -1.60 9.04 -1.34
N PHE A 145 -1.79 9.22 -0.04
CA PHE A 145 -0.74 8.93 0.92
C PHE A 145 -1.32 8.24 2.16
N ASP A 146 -0.72 7.10 2.52
CA ASP A 146 -1.11 6.35 3.70
C ASP A 146 -0.20 6.69 4.88
N PHE A 147 -0.79 7.31 5.89
CA PHE A 147 -0.12 7.67 7.15
C PHE A 147 -0.26 6.58 8.22
N ALA A 148 -0.97 5.50 7.92
CA ALA A 148 -1.24 4.39 8.85
C ALA A 148 -1.80 4.91 10.20
N THR A 149 -1.18 4.53 11.32
CA THR A 149 -1.54 4.97 12.69
C THR A 149 -0.60 6.06 13.23
N LYS A 150 0.13 6.76 12.36
CA LYS A 150 1.21 7.69 12.76
C LYS A 150 0.72 9.13 12.87
N TYR A 151 -0.24 9.39 13.72
CA TYR A 151 -0.95 10.68 13.87
C TYR A 151 -0.04 11.86 14.28
N GLU A 152 1.09 11.59 14.93
CA GLU A 152 2.04 12.60 15.43
C GLU A 152 3.35 12.63 14.64
N SER A 153 3.41 11.95 13.49
CA SER A 153 4.63 11.92 12.67
C SER A 153 4.92 13.28 12.04
N PRO A 154 6.17 13.76 12.09
CA PRO A 154 6.56 14.98 11.41
C PRO A 154 6.40 14.91 9.87
N VAL A 155 6.35 13.71 9.31
CA VAL A 155 6.09 13.48 7.87
C VAL A 155 4.72 14.05 7.48
N ILE A 156 3.74 14.10 8.40
CA ILE A 156 2.43 14.66 8.11
C ILE A 156 2.57 16.11 7.63
N ASP A 157 3.26 16.96 8.37
CA ASP A 157 3.37 18.38 8.05
C ASP A 157 4.11 18.63 6.73
N ILE A 158 4.97 17.71 6.31
CA ILE A 158 5.70 17.76 5.03
C ILE A 158 4.80 17.30 3.88
N ALA A 159 4.10 16.20 4.05
CA ALA A 159 3.37 15.51 2.98
C ALA A 159 1.96 16.07 2.75
N ILE A 160 1.22 16.35 3.81
CA ILE A 160 -0.22 16.63 3.78
C ILE A 160 -0.63 17.79 2.85
N PRO A 161 0.18 18.87 2.65
CA PRO A 161 -0.18 19.96 1.76
C PRO A 161 -0.31 19.54 0.28
N PHE A 162 0.31 18.43 -0.12
CA PHE A 162 0.34 17.96 -1.51
C PHE A 162 -0.62 16.80 -1.77
N VAL A 163 -1.26 16.28 -0.72
CA VAL A 163 -2.06 15.05 -0.77
C VAL A 163 -3.51 15.34 -1.16
N ASP A 164 -4.03 14.60 -2.14
CA ASP A 164 -5.46 14.64 -2.48
C ASP A 164 -6.27 13.69 -1.60
N TYR A 165 -5.73 12.51 -1.30
CA TYR A 165 -6.39 11.47 -0.51
C TYR A 165 -5.46 11.00 0.61
N ALA A 166 -5.71 11.47 1.83
CA ALA A 166 -4.95 11.09 3.02
C ALA A 166 -5.63 9.92 3.73
N PHE A 167 -4.93 8.81 3.86
CA PHE A 167 -5.44 7.63 4.57
C PHE A 167 -4.81 7.51 5.94
N PHE A 168 -5.64 7.13 6.92
CA PHE A 168 -5.25 6.80 8.28
C PHE A 168 -5.99 5.54 8.72
N ALA A 169 -5.45 4.83 9.70
CA ALA A 169 -6.13 3.73 10.37
C ALA A 169 -6.34 4.11 11.85
N TYR A 170 -7.54 3.88 12.39
CA TYR A 170 -7.87 4.21 13.77
C TYR A 170 -8.69 3.09 14.41
N ASP A 171 -8.19 2.54 15.50
CA ASP A 171 -8.82 1.47 16.29
C ASP A 171 -9.37 1.94 17.65
N GLY A 172 -9.21 3.25 17.94
CA GLY A 172 -9.69 3.85 19.18
C GLY A 172 -11.21 4.04 19.23
N GLU A 173 -11.68 4.45 20.42
CA GLU A 173 -13.11 4.68 20.68
C GLU A 173 -13.49 6.17 20.68
N ASP A 174 -12.50 7.09 20.66
CA ASP A 174 -12.76 8.53 20.70
C ASP A 174 -13.09 9.06 19.29
N GLU A 175 -14.37 9.01 18.95
CA GLU A 175 -14.86 9.51 17.65
C GLU A 175 -14.77 11.03 17.52
N GLU A 176 -14.88 11.78 18.62
CA GLU A 176 -14.75 13.23 18.58
C GLU A 176 -13.32 13.64 18.26
N TRP A 177 -12.33 13.01 18.92
CA TRP A 177 -10.94 13.22 18.59
C TRP A 177 -10.64 12.90 17.12
N MET A 178 -11.12 11.75 16.65
CA MET A 178 -10.89 11.31 15.26
C MET A 178 -11.46 12.31 14.25
N ARG A 179 -12.68 12.79 14.45
CA ARG A 179 -13.30 13.77 13.54
C ARG A 179 -12.55 15.11 13.57
N ASN A 180 -12.17 15.59 14.75
CA ASN A 180 -11.36 16.80 14.90
C ASN A 180 -10.02 16.66 14.20
N PHE A 181 -9.37 15.50 14.31
CA PHE A 181 -8.14 15.18 13.60
C PHE A 181 -8.34 15.21 12.07
N MET A 182 -9.41 14.60 11.55
CA MET A 182 -9.71 14.62 10.11
C MET A 182 -9.91 16.05 9.59
N GLU A 183 -10.61 16.89 10.32
CA GLU A 183 -10.79 18.30 9.97
C GLU A 183 -9.46 19.08 10.00
N GLU A 184 -8.59 18.78 10.99
CA GLU A 184 -7.25 19.38 11.05
C GLU A 184 -6.41 18.99 9.82
N MET A 185 -6.38 17.73 9.45
CA MET A 185 -5.64 17.26 8.27
C MET A 185 -6.15 17.89 6.98
N GLN A 186 -7.46 18.05 6.87
CA GLN A 186 -8.06 18.74 5.73
C GLN A 186 -7.65 20.23 5.71
N LYS A 187 -7.68 20.93 6.84
CA LYS A 187 -7.21 22.31 6.96
C LYS A 187 -5.72 22.47 6.63
N LYS A 188 -4.90 21.45 6.91
CA LYS A 188 -3.48 21.42 6.55
C LYS A 188 -3.21 21.17 5.07
N GLY A 189 -4.21 20.74 4.28
CA GLY A 189 -4.09 20.68 2.81
C GLY A 189 -4.67 19.44 2.14
N ALA A 190 -4.94 18.35 2.85
CA ALA A 190 -5.56 17.17 2.25
C ALA A 190 -6.94 17.51 1.68
N LYS A 191 -7.26 17.06 0.45
CA LYS A 191 -8.58 17.30 -0.12
C LYS A 191 -9.65 16.40 0.49
N THR A 192 -9.30 15.15 0.73
CA THR A 192 -10.16 14.17 1.38
C THR A 192 -9.33 13.39 2.39
N VAL A 193 -9.83 13.27 3.60
CA VAL A 193 -9.22 12.46 4.66
C VAL A 193 -10.07 11.22 4.86
N ILE A 194 -9.47 10.05 4.81
CA ILE A 194 -10.14 8.76 4.94
C ILE A 194 -9.54 8.02 6.14
N VAL A 195 -10.40 7.53 7.03
CA VAL A 195 -10.00 6.73 8.19
C VAL A 195 -10.64 5.36 8.12
N THR A 196 -9.82 4.30 8.07
CA THR A 196 -10.27 2.92 8.24
C THR A 196 -10.34 2.58 9.72
N ARG A 197 -11.40 1.85 10.14
CA ARG A 197 -11.71 1.58 11.56
C ARG A 197 -11.91 0.07 11.82
N GLY A 198 -11.18 -0.77 11.09
CA GLY A 198 -11.29 -2.22 11.21
C GLY A 198 -12.73 -2.71 11.03
N THR A 199 -13.27 -3.40 12.02
CA THR A 199 -14.65 -3.94 11.99
C THR A 199 -15.74 -2.86 12.04
N LYS A 200 -15.40 -1.61 12.38
CA LYS A 200 -16.32 -0.47 12.35
C LYS A 200 -16.45 0.15 10.94
N GLY A 201 -15.71 -0.37 9.94
CA GLY A 201 -15.74 0.13 8.56
C GLY A 201 -14.82 1.31 8.33
N SER A 202 -15.29 2.35 7.67
CA SER A 202 -14.50 3.53 7.30
C SER A 202 -15.33 4.80 7.33
N ILE A 203 -14.64 5.93 7.47
CA ILE A 203 -15.22 7.28 7.41
C ILE A 203 -14.31 8.14 6.52
N ALA A 204 -14.91 9.02 5.73
CA ALA A 204 -14.21 10.00 4.90
C ALA A 204 -14.77 11.40 5.15
N TYR A 205 -13.90 12.41 5.11
CA TYR A 205 -14.24 13.83 5.21
C TYR A 205 -13.67 14.57 3.99
N ASP A 206 -14.54 15.26 3.26
CA ASP A 206 -14.21 15.99 2.02
C ASP A 206 -14.02 17.49 2.19
N GLY A 207 -13.99 17.96 3.45
CA GLY A 207 -13.94 19.38 3.79
C GLY A 207 -15.31 20.01 4.02
N THR A 208 -16.39 19.30 3.70
CA THR A 208 -17.78 19.79 3.87
C THR A 208 -18.67 18.80 4.62
N SER A 209 -18.50 17.51 4.36
CA SER A 209 -19.35 16.46 4.92
C SER A 209 -18.57 15.18 5.22
N TYR A 210 -19.11 14.43 6.17
CA TYR A 210 -18.64 13.07 6.47
C TYR A 210 -19.47 12.06 5.68
N THR A 211 -18.77 11.07 5.13
CA THR A 211 -19.37 9.89 4.50
C THR A 211 -18.88 8.66 5.26
N GLU A 212 -19.78 7.78 5.66
CA GLU A 212 -19.42 6.54 6.36
C GLU A 212 -19.85 5.32 5.56
N PHE A 213 -19.04 4.28 5.62
CA PHE A 213 -19.38 2.98 5.07
C PHE A 213 -18.95 1.88 6.06
N GLY A 214 -19.81 0.90 6.25
CA GLY A 214 -19.55 -0.26 7.11
C GLY A 214 -18.55 -1.24 6.48
N ILE A 215 -18.67 -2.50 6.88
CA ILE A 215 -17.88 -3.61 6.33
C ILE A 215 -18.71 -4.44 5.34
N ILE A 216 -18.04 -5.17 4.47
CA ILE A 216 -18.63 -6.29 3.73
C ILE A 216 -18.32 -7.56 4.53
N PRO A 217 -19.34 -8.26 5.05
CA PRO A 217 -19.13 -9.50 5.81
C PRO A 217 -18.41 -10.56 4.97
N CYS A 218 -17.40 -11.19 5.55
CA CYS A 218 -16.66 -12.27 4.95
C CYS A 218 -16.04 -13.17 6.03
N ASP A 219 -15.64 -14.38 5.65
CA ASP A 219 -14.84 -15.25 6.50
C ASP A 219 -13.41 -14.73 6.51
N VAL A 220 -12.90 -14.36 7.69
CA VAL A 220 -11.56 -13.81 7.85
C VAL A 220 -10.56 -14.95 8.04
N VAL A 221 -9.65 -15.11 7.09
CA VAL A 221 -8.50 -16.02 7.15
C VAL A 221 -7.27 -15.28 7.63
N ASP A 222 -7.05 -14.06 7.12
CA ASP A 222 -5.87 -13.24 7.40
C ASP A 222 -6.19 -11.76 7.20
N THR A 223 -5.61 -10.88 8.01
CA THR A 223 -5.84 -9.43 7.91
C THR A 223 -4.75 -8.68 7.15
N MET A 224 -3.69 -9.39 6.70
CA MET A 224 -2.57 -8.77 5.98
C MET A 224 -3.04 -8.14 4.67
N GLY A 225 -2.64 -6.88 4.43
CA GLY A 225 -2.97 -6.15 3.22
C GLY A 225 -4.43 -5.70 3.10
N ALA A 226 -5.29 -5.95 4.10
CA ALA A 226 -6.70 -5.54 4.04
C ALA A 226 -6.87 -4.02 3.93
N GLY A 227 -6.04 -3.24 4.63
CA GLY A 227 -5.98 -1.78 4.54
C GLY A 227 -5.56 -1.32 3.15
N ASP A 228 -4.47 -1.86 2.63
CA ASP A 228 -3.95 -1.54 1.29
C ASP A 228 -4.97 -1.91 0.20
N SER A 229 -5.68 -3.01 0.40
CA SER A 229 -6.75 -3.46 -0.48
C SER A 229 -7.94 -2.51 -0.46
N PHE A 230 -8.30 -1.97 0.71
CA PHE A 230 -9.29 -0.90 0.81
C PHE A 230 -8.84 0.34 0.06
N ILE A 231 -7.59 0.80 0.27
CA ILE A 231 -7.00 1.95 -0.42
C ILE A 231 -7.09 1.77 -1.93
N ALA A 232 -6.64 0.63 -2.46
CA ALA A 232 -6.70 0.35 -3.90
C ALA A 232 -8.12 0.39 -4.44
N GLY A 233 -9.07 -0.25 -3.75
CA GLY A 233 -10.48 -0.26 -4.15
C GLY A 233 -11.11 1.13 -4.14
N PHE A 234 -10.87 1.91 -3.10
CA PHE A 234 -11.32 3.28 -2.96
C PHE A 234 -10.78 4.16 -4.10
N LEU A 235 -9.46 4.17 -4.29
CA LEU A 235 -8.79 4.98 -5.32
C LEU A 235 -9.26 4.60 -6.73
N TYR A 236 -9.42 3.31 -6.98
CA TYR A 236 -9.93 2.82 -8.26
C TYR A 236 -11.36 3.33 -8.52
N GLY A 237 -12.24 3.33 -7.50
CA GLY A 237 -13.58 3.91 -7.58
C GLY A 237 -13.56 5.40 -7.90
N ILE A 238 -12.74 6.16 -7.19
CA ILE A 238 -12.54 7.60 -7.43
C ILE A 238 -12.07 7.89 -8.87
N LEU A 239 -11.14 7.10 -9.36
CA LEU A 239 -10.61 7.26 -10.72
C LEU A 239 -11.62 6.85 -11.81
N GLN A 240 -12.60 6.01 -11.47
CA GLN A 240 -13.77 5.72 -12.31
C GLN A 240 -14.82 6.85 -12.28
N GLY A 241 -14.65 7.87 -11.46
CA GLY A 241 -15.62 8.96 -11.31
C GLY A 241 -16.82 8.62 -10.41
N LYS A 242 -16.70 7.58 -9.58
CA LYS A 242 -17.72 7.20 -8.60
C LYS A 242 -17.79 8.24 -7.47
N SER A 243 -18.93 8.30 -6.81
CA SER A 243 -19.10 9.07 -5.57
C SER A 243 -18.20 8.56 -4.46
N LEU A 244 -18.01 9.37 -3.42
CA LEU A 244 -17.23 8.99 -2.25
C LEU A 244 -17.80 7.72 -1.58
N GLN A 245 -19.13 7.65 -1.43
CA GLN A 245 -19.84 6.49 -0.89
C GLN A 245 -19.58 5.21 -1.70
N GLU A 246 -19.72 5.28 -3.03
CA GLU A 246 -19.49 4.13 -3.93
C GLU A 246 -18.01 3.69 -3.94
N SER A 247 -17.09 4.65 -3.79
CA SER A 247 -15.66 4.37 -3.72
C SER A 247 -15.29 3.68 -2.41
N MET A 248 -15.88 4.09 -1.28
CA MET A 248 -15.72 3.42 0.02
C MET A 248 -16.29 1.99 -0.02
N GLU A 249 -17.47 1.81 -0.63
CA GLU A 249 -18.06 0.48 -0.83
C GLU A 249 -17.13 -0.41 -1.67
N GLN A 250 -16.53 0.12 -2.73
CA GLN A 250 -15.58 -0.62 -3.56
C GLN A 250 -14.31 -0.97 -2.79
N GLY A 251 -13.81 -0.06 -1.94
CA GLY A 251 -12.72 -0.32 -1.01
C GLY A 251 -13.04 -1.48 -0.06
N ALA A 252 -14.21 -1.43 0.59
CA ALA A 252 -14.66 -2.48 1.51
C ALA A 252 -14.84 -3.86 0.80
N LYS A 253 -15.39 -3.87 -0.42
CA LYS A 253 -15.49 -5.08 -1.24
C LYS A 253 -14.13 -5.66 -1.59
N ASN A 254 -13.18 -4.82 -1.98
CA ASN A 254 -11.83 -5.27 -2.31
C ASN A 254 -11.11 -5.82 -1.08
N SER A 255 -11.28 -5.17 0.09
CA SER A 255 -10.76 -5.63 1.37
C SER A 255 -11.34 -6.99 1.78
N SER A 256 -12.65 -7.21 1.63
CA SER A 256 -13.28 -8.49 1.97
C SER A 256 -12.73 -9.67 1.16
N VAL A 257 -12.34 -9.45 -0.09
CA VAL A 257 -11.64 -10.45 -0.90
C VAL A 257 -10.27 -10.79 -0.32
N THR A 258 -9.51 -9.77 0.09
CA THR A 258 -8.16 -9.96 0.67
C THR A 258 -8.22 -10.68 2.00
N LEU A 259 -9.19 -10.39 2.85
CA LEU A 259 -9.40 -11.09 4.12
C LEU A 259 -9.68 -12.59 3.98
N GLY A 260 -10.11 -13.06 2.80
CA GLY A 260 -10.48 -14.46 2.55
C GLY A 260 -9.31 -15.41 2.26
N TYR A 261 -8.05 -14.93 2.23
CA TYR A 261 -6.88 -15.78 1.98
C TYR A 261 -5.70 -15.38 2.87
N SER A 262 -4.68 -16.22 2.93
CA SER A 262 -3.49 -15.99 3.75
C SER A 262 -2.43 -15.16 2.99
N GLY A 263 -1.82 -14.20 3.67
CA GLY A 263 -0.84 -13.26 3.12
C GLY A 263 -1.50 -12.09 2.37
N ALA A 264 -0.71 -11.08 2.01
CA ALA A 264 -1.20 -9.94 1.25
C ALA A 264 -1.68 -10.33 -0.15
N TRP A 265 -1.06 -11.35 -0.75
CA TRP A 265 -1.44 -11.90 -2.06
C TRP A 265 -1.71 -13.40 -1.95
N GLU A 266 -2.47 -13.98 -2.87
CA GLU A 266 -2.82 -15.41 -2.85
C GLU A 266 -1.63 -16.38 -3.05
N ASP A 267 -0.50 -15.90 -3.57
CA ASP A 267 0.68 -16.72 -3.86
C ASP A 267 1.60 -16.80 -2.63
N ARG A 268 2.06 -18.01 -2.31
CA ARG A 268 3.11 -18.27 -1.32
C ARG A 268 4.41 -18.64 -2.01
N CYS A 269 5.52 -18.16 -1.51
CA CYS A 269 6.85 -18.59 -1.94
C CYS A 269 7.57 -19.27 -0.76
N VAL A 270 8.11 -20.46 -0.99
CA VAL A 270 8.95 -21.17 -0.01
C VAL A 270 10.39 -21.10 -0.51
N MET A 271 11.27 -20.51 0.30
CA MET A 271 12.70 -20.47 0.03
C MET A 271 13.34 -21.78 0.50
N CYS A 272 13.67 -22.68 -0.42
CA CYS A 272 14.40 -23.89 -0.10
C CYS A 272 15.88 -23.61 0.20
N SER A 273 16.35 -24.01 1.37
CA SER A 273 17.70 -23.77 1.91
C SER A 273 18.85 -24.38 1.09
N HIS A 274 18.60 -25.09 -0.01
CA HIS A 274 19.65 -25.79 -0.76
C HIS A 274 19.82 -25.45 -2.24
N PHE A 275 18.89 -24.73 -2.85
CA PHE A 275 19.07 -24.15 -4.19
C PHE A 275 18.04 -23.05 -4.40
N TYR A 276 18.47 -21.91 -4.95
CA TYR A 276 17.68 -20.76 -5.37
C TYR A 276 16.54 -21.12 -6.37
N LYS A 277 15.60 -21.94 -5.94
CA LYS A 277 14.37 -22.21 -6.67
C LYS A 277 13.21 -21.74 -5.82
N CYS A 278 12.67 -20.61 -6.18
CA CYS A 278 11.38 -20.20 -5.69
C CYS A 278 10.30 -21.08 -6.36
N GLU A 279 9.73 -22.03 -5.63
CA GLU A 279 8.57 -22.78 -6.09
C GLU A 279 7.30 -22.10 -5.56
N VAL A 280 6.50 -21.61 -6.48
CA VAL A 280 5.17 -21.10 -6.15
C VAL A 280 4.26 -22.30 -5.89
N ILE A 281 3.93 -22.52 -4.64
CA ILE A 281 3.00 -23.60 -4.27
C ILE A 281 1.59 -23.10 -4.48
N ARG A 282 0.93 -23.55 -5.55
CA ARG A 282 -0.51 -23.39 -5.72
C ARG A 282 -1.20 -24.44 -4.87
N LYS A 283 -2.03 -24.05 -3.91
CA LYS A 283 -3.01 -24.99 -3.36
C LYS A 283 -3.92 -25.43 -4.50
N LYS A 284 -3.91 -26.73 -4.80
CA LYS A 284 -5.02 -27.35 -5.54
C LYS A 284 -6.20 -27.38 -4.58
N THR A 285 -7.23 -26.63 -4.90
CA THR A 285 -8.58 -26.84 -4.38
C THR A 285 -9.10 -28.18 -4.85
#